data_16090f8e8da7caffc7aea68de8d0ef6b
#
_entry.id   16090f8e8da7caffc7aea68de8d0ef6b
#
_cell.length_a   1.000
_cell.length_b   1.000
_cell.length_c   1.000
_cell.angle_alpha   90.00
_cell.angle_beta   90.00
_cell.angle_gamma   90.00
#
_symmetry.space_group_name_H-M   'P 1'
#
loop_
_entity.id
_entity.type
_entity.pdbx_description
1 polymer ?
#
loop_
_entity_poly.entity_id
_entity_poly.type
_entity_poly.pdbx_seq_one_letter_code
_entity_poly.pdbx_strand_id
1 'polypeptide(L)'
;MSADYGATALDGPVPVPLEHAIPLPAGTELVPLADRAAMGLDRRGEPRSLGPARWAVAAILPQGYVRTHLPSLEAASDVGPLEPLPYAAVAADAAGELVVAAAQLGPAAAATAKDLGPAITRRLGAEPSNKLLRQLARCAREYRCAAARNAFLGQGECALPLGAPANDGAAPLVALRRHDERAPLEPSAFKVTPADAATVAIAHLAAGGSSVSFGHACEGEPLDAIRDVVDAAARIRAARPAGVIVLRTSGSSAAALGRAAEAGIDRVVVRIASATGPTYERVHQPIGFRWTDVRAALREAAARRRAITVELLSLPGLSDREGEAGALIALLGELPPGTELRLADLAADPYALLATLPAAATIGMSRLLERLRDDAAHVRLAA
;
A
#
# COMPACT_ATOMS: atom_id res chain seq x y z
N MET A 1 -17.05 22.05 13.65
CA MET A 1 -18.11 21.30 14.38
C MET A 1 -19.02 22.32 15.08
N SER A 2 -20.30 22.04 15.21
CA SER A 2 -21.13 22.89 16.06
C SER A 2 -20.74 22.63 17.52
N ALA A 3 -20.87 23.66 18.38
CA ALA A 3 -20.52 23.57 19.81
C ALA A 3 -21.29 22.48 20.62
N ASP A 4 -22.24 21.80 19.97
CA ASP A 4 -23.13 20.82 20.59
C ASP A 4 -22.70 19.36 20.36
N TYR A 5 -21.65 19.10 19.54
CA TYR A 5 -21.23 17.74 19.18
C TYR A 5 -19.74 17.55 19.35
N GLY A 6 -19.35 16.43 19.96
CA GLY A 6 -17.96 15.95 20.01
C GLY A 6 -17.52 15.37 18.68
N ALA A 7 -16.21 15.27 18.50
CA ALA A 7 -15.61 14.58 17.36
C ALA A 7 -15.88 13.07 17.45
N THR A 8 -16.20 12.43 16.34
CA THR A 8 -16.42 10.99 16.26
C THR A 8 -15.69 10.38 15.07
N ALA A 9 -15.31 9.12 15.22
CA ALA A 9 -14.71 8.28 14.22
C ALA A 9 -15.37 6.90 14.26
N LEU A 10 -15.02 5.99 13.34
CA LEU A 10 -15.45 4.61 13.42
C LEU A 10 -14.30 3.71 13.87
N ASP A 11 -14.56 2.93 14.92
CA ASP A 11 -13.81 1.72 15.26
C ASP A 11 -14.61 0.51 14.73
N GLY A 12 -14.17 -0.03 13.60
CA GLY A 12 -14.99 -0.95 12.82
C GLY A 12 -16.30 -0.29 12.38
N PRO A 13 -17.47 -0.91 12.66
CA PRO A 13 -18.78 -0.36 12.33
C PRO A 13 -19.34 0.61 13.40
N VAL A 14 -18.64 0.81 14.51
CA VAL A 14 -19.17 1.52 15.69
C VAL A 14 -18.65 2.95 15.74
N PRO A 15 -19.52 3.98 15.82
CA PRO A 15 -19.08 5.35 16.09
C PRO A 15 -18.52 5.46 17.52
N VAL A 16 -17.29 5.97 17.62
CA VAL A 16 -16.57 6.18 18.89
C VAL A 16 -16.06 7.62 18.98
N PRO A 17 -15.76 8.14 20.18
CA PRO A 17 -15.03 9.39 20.32
C PRO A 17 -13.69 9.32 19.57
N LEU A 18 -13.31 10.40 18.92
CA LEU A 18 -11.98 10.49 18.29
C LEU A 18 -10.94 10.77 19.38
N GLU A 19 -10.32 9.72 19.85
CA GLU A 19 -9.22 9.75 20.80
C GLU A 19 -7.87 9.57 20.11
N HIS A 20 -6.79 10.01 20.77
CA HIS A 20 -5.41 9.85 20.26
C HIS A 20 -5.15 10.39 18.86
N ALA A 21 -5.90 11.42 18.45
CA ALA A 21 -5.64 12.11 17.19
C ALA A 21 -4.34 12.93 17.27
N ILE A 22 -3.66 13.05 16.13
CA ILE A 22 -2.45 13.86 16.00
C ILE A 22 -2.74 15.12 15.17
N PRO A 23 -1.94 16.19 15.30
CA PRO A 23 -2.02 17.33 14.38
C PRO A 23 -1.89 16.86 12.93
N LEU A 24 -2.56 17.56 12.02
CA LEU A 24 -2.59 17.18 10.61
C LEU A 24 -1.17 17.16 10.02
N PRO A 25 -0.62 16.01 9.57
CA PRO A 25 0.71 15.94 9.00
C PRO A 25 0.85 16.79 7.74
N ALA A 26 2.01 17.42 7.55
CA ALA A 26 2.28 18.16 6.33
C ALA A 26 2.18 17.25 5.07
N GLY A 27 1.46 17.69 4.05
CA GLY A 27 1.18 16.90 2.87
C GLY A 27 -0.06 16.02 2.96
N THR A 28 -0.84 16.13 4.05
CA THR A 28 -2.18 15.52 4.13
C THR A 28 -3.12 16.23 3.15
N GLU A 29 -3.91 15.47 2.41
CA GLU A 29 -4.97 15.96 1.56
C GLU A 29 -6.32 15.78 2.26
N LEU A 30 -7.17 16.82 2.24
CA LEU A 30 -8.54 16.76 2.75
C LEU A 30 -9.53 16.53 1.61
N VAL A 31 -10.36 15.51 1.75
CA VAL A 31 -11.33 15.10 0.74
C VAL A 31 -12.74 15.19 1.31
N PRO A 32 -13.62 16.07 0.77
CA PRO A 32 -15.03 16.07 1.15
C PRO A 32 -15.72 14.83 0.58
N LEU A 33 -16.52 14.17 1.41
CA LEU A 33 -17.29 12.98 1.04
C LEU A 33 -18.70 13.41 0.66
N ALA A 34 -18.90 13.71 -0.63
CA ALA A 34 -20.15 14.21 -1.16
C ALA A 34 -21.33 13.30 -0.80
N ASP A 35 -22.47 13.91 -0.44
CA ASP A 35 -23.74 13.24 -0.08
C ASP A 35 -23.63 12.27 1.12
N ARG A 36 -22.63 12.48 1.95
CA ARG A 36 -22.40 11.76 3.21
C ARG A 36 -22.32 12.76 4.35
N ALA A 37 -23.37 12.78 5.19
CA ALA A 37 -23.42 13.66 6.33
C ALA A 37 -22.37 13.26 7.37
N ALA A 38 -21.67 14.24 7.93
CA ALA A 38 -20.77 14.02 9.05
C ALA A 38 -21.56 13.58 10.29
N MET A 39 -21.00 12.67 11.06
CA MET A 39 -21.51 12.26 12.37
C MET A 39 -20.79 12.99 13.49
N GLY A 40 -21.44 13.17 14.61
CA GLY A 40 -20.87 13.67 15.86
C GLY A 40 -21.48 12.97 17.06
N LEU A 41 -20.88 13.07 18.23
CA LEU A 41 -21.47 12.60 19.49
C LEU A 41 -22.18 13.77 20.19
N ASP A 42 -23.43 13.57 20.57
CA ASP A 42 -24.19 14.55 21.35
C ASP A 42 -23.66 14.61 22.81
N ARG A 43 -24.25 15.49 23.63
CA ARG A 43 -23.85 15.65 25.06
C ARG A 43 -24.04 14.39 25.90
N ARG A 44 -24.76 13.39 25.40
CA ARG A 44 -24.94 12.08 26.06
C ARG A 44 -24.00 11.02 25.55
N GLY A 45 -23.15 11.38 24.60
CA GLY A 45 -22.24 10.43 23.91
C GLY A 45 -22.92 9.62 22.82
N GLU A 46 -24.15 9.97 22.41
CA GLU A 46 -24.88 9.25 21.38
C GLU A 46 -24.52 9.76 19.98
N PRO A 47 -24.28 8.87 19.01
CA PRO A 47 -24.01 9.26 17.62
C PRO A 47 -25.19 9.99 17.01
N ARG A 48 -24.93 11.13 16.37
CA ARG A 48 -25.92 11.95 15.67
C ARG A 48 -25.38 12.45 14.34
N SER A 49 -26.24 12.40 13.33
CA SER A 49 -25.95 13.03 12.05
C SER A 49 -26.00 14.57 12.20
N LEU A 50 -25.02 15.23 11.58
CA LEU A 50 -25.01 16.70 11.49
C LEU A 50 -25.89 17.24 10.36
N GLY A 51 -26.57 16.33 9.64
CA GLY A 51 -27.51 16.63 8.58
C GLY A 51 -26.87 16.79 7.20
N PRO A 52 -27.69 16.69 6.14
CA PRO A 52 -27.21 16.55 4.76
C PRO A 52 -26.43 17.76 4.21
N ALA A 53 -26.60 18.93 4.83
CA ALA A 53 -25.85 20.14 4.44
C ALA A 53 -24.40 20.17 4.97
N ARG A 54 -24.00 19.19 5.76
CA ARG A 54 -22.66 19.09 6.37
C ARG A 54 -22.00 17.78 5.98
N TRP A 55 -21.34 17.79 4.84
CA TRP A 55 -20.61 16.62 4.38
C TRP A 55 -19.47 16.24 5.31
N ALA A 56 -19.28 14.94 5.46
CA ALA A 56 -18.08 14.42 6.13
C ALA A 56 -16.83 14.79 5.31
N VAL A 57 -15.73 15.00 6.01
CA VAL A 57 -14.41 15.21 5.42
C VAL A 57 -13.50 14.10 5.91
N ALA A 58 -12.71 13.55 5.02
CA ALA A 58 -11.67 12.58 5.32
C ALA A 58 -10.29 13.17 5.01
N ALA A 59 -9.28 12.56 5.63
CA ALA A 59 -7.88 12.85 5.31
C ALA A 59 -7.25 11.69 4.53
N ILE A 60 -6.45 12.02 3.52
CA ILE A 60 -5.52 11.10 2.87
C ILE A 60 -4.13 11.41 3.41
N LEU A 61 -3.55 10.44 4.09
CA LEU A 61 -2.30 10.63 4.82
C LEU A 61 -1.07 10.58 3.90
N PRO A 62 -0.02 11.34 4.20
CA PRO A 62 1.26 11.18 3.53
C PRO A 62 1.93 9.85 3.92
N GLN A 63 2.90 9.41 3.13
CA GLN A 63 3.72 8.23 3.45
C GLN A 63 4.41 8.38 4.82
N GLY A 64 4.53 7.28 5.54
CA GLY A 64 5.07 7.24 6.91
C GLY A 64 4.00 7.28 7.99
N TYR A 65 2.74 7.43 7.62
CA TYR A 65 1.58 7.40 8.51
C TYR A 65 0.61 6.30 8.12
N VAL A 66 -0.12 5.77 9.09
CA VAL A 66 -1.21 4.83 8.91
C VAL A 66 -2.45 5.33 9.66
N ARG A 67 -3.62 5.22 9.05
CA ARG A 67 -4.88 5.59 9.70
C ARG A 67 -5.21 4.65 10.84
N THR A 68 -5.76 5.19 11.91
CA THR A 68 -6.22 4.40 13.06
C THR A 68 -7.74 4.26 13.11
N HIS A 69 -8.48 5.18 12.50
CA HIS A 69 -9.94 5.16 12.44
C HIS A 69 -10.45 5.61 11.06
N LEU A 70 -11.64 5.13 10.72
CA LEU A 70 -12.39 5.59 9.56
C LEU A 70 -13.25 6.81 9.89
N PRO A 71 -13.58 7.66 8.89
CA PRO A 71 -14.57 8.73 9.06
C PRO A 71 -15.92 8.16 9.54
N SER A 72 -16.55 8.79 10.53
CA SER A 72 -17.92 8.47 10.89
C SER A 72 -18.88 9.31 10.05
N LEU A 73 -19.77 8.65 9.32
CA LEU A 73 -20.66 9.30 8.35
C LEU A 73 -22.00 8.59 8.26
N GLU A 74 -23.01 9.31 7.78
CA GLU A 74 -24.30 8.79 7.37
C GLU A 74 -24.46 9.04 5.86
N ALA A 75 -24.55 7.97 5.07
CA ALA A 75 -24.75 8.06 3.63
C ALA A 75 -26.23 8.26 3.29
N ALA A 76 -26.53 9.06 2.26
CA ALA A 76 -27.86 9.10 1.69
C ALA A 76 -28.21 7.75 1.01
N SER A 77 -29.50 7.42 0.90
CA SER A 77 -29.98 6.09 0.48
C SER A 77 -29.56 5.66 -0.94
N ASP A 78 -29.26 6.60 -1.80
CA ASP A 78 -28.99 6.42 -3.23
C ASP A 78 -27.57 6.85 -3.65
N VAL A 79 -26.70 7.06 -2.68
CA VAL A 79 -25.30 7.41 -2.92
C VAL A 79 -24.48 6.20 -3.38
N GLY A 80 -23.75 6.37 -4.48
CA GLY A 80 -22.81 5.36 -5.00
C GLY A 80 -21.62 5.08 -4.07
N PRO A 81 -20.80 4.06 -4.35
CA PRO A 81 -19.64 3.73 -3.55
C PRO A 81 -18.62 4.89 -3.53
N LEU A 82 -17.83 4.96 -2.45
CA LEU A 82 -16.71 5.89 -2.37
C LEU A 82 -15.62 5.51 -3.39
N GLU A 83 -14.90 6.51 -3.86
CA GLU A 83 -13.65 6.26 -4.59
C GLU A 83 -12.70 5.40 -3.75
N PRO A 84 -11.88 4.53 -4.38
CA PRO A 84 -10.96 3.67 -3.64
C PRO A 84 -9.75 4.46 -3.12
N LEU A 85 -9.95 5.22 -2.04
CA LEU A 85 -8.92 6.02 -1.36
C LEU A 85 -8.76 5.56 0.10
N PRO A 86 -7.59 5.80 0.72
CA PRO A 86 -7.31 5.42 2.10
C PRO A 86 -7.82 6.48 3.09
N TYR A 87 -9.12 6.59 3.25
CA TYR A 87 -9.78 7.59 4.09
C TYR A 87 -9.45 7.43 5.59
N ALA A 88 -8.90 8.47 6.22
CA ALA A 88 -8.70 8.59 7.65
C ALA A 88 -9.69 9.57 8.29
N ALA A 89 -10.13 9.31 9.50
CA ALA A 89 -10.99 10.21 10.25
C ALA A 89 -10.26 11.51 10.59
N VAL A 90 -10.90 12.65 10.35
CA VAL A 90 -10.39 13.99 10.67
C VAL A 90 -11.43 14.75 11.48
N ALA A 91 -10.98 15.58 12.40
CA ALA A 91 -11.85 16.43 13.21
C ALA A 91 -11.16 17.77 13.52
N ALA A 92 -11.89 18.67 14.16
CA ALA A 92 -11.29 19.82 14.81
C ALA A 92 -11.18 19.54 16.32
N ASP A 93 -10.06 19.90 16.92
CA ASP A 93 -9.89 19.85 18.38
C ASP A 93 -10.63 20.99 19.10
N ALA A 94 -10.43 21.10 20.40
CA ALA A 94 -11.08 22.14 21.22
C ALA A 94 -10.62 23.57 20.85
N ALA A 95 -9.44 23.73 20.27
CA ALA A 95 -8.92 25.01 19.77
C ALA A 95 -9.39 25.34 18.35
N GLY A 96 -10.07 24.39 17.68
CA GLY A 96 -10.50 24.51 16.29
C GLY A 96 -9.45 24.07 15.28
N GLU A 97 -8.30 23.56 15.73
CA GLU A 97 -7.24 23.06 14.85
C GLU A 97 -7.59 21.66 14.32
N LEU A 98 -7.17 21.39 13.08
CA LEU A 98 -7.44 20.10 12.46
C LEU A 98 -6.51 19.01 13.01
N VAL A 99 -7.12 17.91 13.40
CA VAL A 99 -6.46 16.70 13.88
C VAL A 99 -6.92 15.47 13.10
N VAL A 100 -6.10 14.45 13.02
CA VAL A 100 -6.39 13.22 12.25
C VAL A 100 -6.10 11.98 13.09
N ALA A 101 -6.95 10.97 12.92
CA ALA A 101 -6.79 9.65 13.52
C ALA A 101 -5.69 8.86 12.78
N ALA A 102 -4.46 9.03 13.17
CA ALA A 102 -3.31 8.40 12.53
C ALA A 102 -2.19 8.07 13.52
N ALA A 103 -1.35 7.10 13.14
CA ALA A 103 -0.10 6.78 13.82
C ALA A 103 1.07 6.98 12.86
N GLN A 104 2.16 7.58 13.34
CA GLN A 104 3.40 7.71 12.57
C GLN A 104 4.26 6.46 12.79
N LEU A 105 4.65 5.80 11.72
CA LEU A 105 5.49 4.60 11.73
C LEU A 105 6.81 4.78 10.97
N GLY A 106 6.97 5.89 10.28
CA GLY A 106 8.17 6.20 9.49
C GLY A 106 8.35 7.69 9.25
N PRO A 107 9.45 8.11 8.65
CA PRO A 107 9.64 9.50 8.25
C PRO A 107 8.65 9.85 7.14
N ALA A 108 8.09 11.05 7.19
CA ALA A 108 7.30 11.58 6.09
C ALA A 108 8.18 11.69 4.82
N ALA A 109 7.61 11.29 3.67
CA ALA A 109 8.33 11.41 2.41
C ALA A 109 8.59 12.90 2.10
N ALA A 110 9.85 13.26 1.92
CA ALA A 110 10.22 14.59 1.47
C ALA A 110 9.87 14.75 -0.02
N ALA A 111 9.17 15.82 -0.38
CA ALA A 111 8.96 16.18 -1.77
C ALA A 111 10.31 16.54 -2.42
N THR A 112 10.73 15.80 -3.44
CA THR A 112 11.95 16.11 -4.18
C THR A 112 11.63 17.03 -5.37
N ALA A 113 12.14 18.26 -5.31
CA ALA A 113 11.93 19.30 -6.32
C ALA A 113 12.92 19.22 -7.50
N LYS A 114 13.38 18.04 -7.91
CA LYS A 114 14.27 17.89 -9.08
C LYS A 114 13.48 18.08 -10.37
N ASP A 115 14.06 18.82 -11.33
CA ASP A 115 13.46 19.02 -12.64
C ASP A 115 13.43 17.71 -13.44
N LEU A 116 12.23 17.17 -13.60
CA LEU A 116 11.96 15.91 -14.27
C LEU A 116 12.04 16.02 -15.80
N GLY A 117 11.69 17.17 -16.36
CA GLY A 117 11.61 17.36 -17.81
C GLY A 117 12.93 17.09 -18.55
N PRO A 118 14.02 17.78 -18.21
CA PRO A 118 15.33 17.52 -18.81
C PRO A 118 15.85 16.11 -18.57
N ALA A 119 15.59 15.52 -17.40
CA ALA A 119 15.99 14.15 -17.12
C ALA A 119 15.31 13.13 -18.02
N ILE A 120 14.01 13.27 -18.27
CA ILE A 120 13.25 12.44 -19.19
C ILE A 120 13.78 12.61 -20.61
N THR A 121 13.95 13.86 -21.09
CA THR A 121 14.42 14.13 -22.45
C THR A 121 15.78 13.49 -22.73
N ARG A 122 16.73 13.65 -21.80
CA ARG A 122 18.06 13.05 -21.89
C ARG A 122 18.00 11.52 -21.97
N ARG A 123 17.21 10.88 -21.10
CA ARG A 123 17.10 9.42 -21.06
C ARG A 123 16.43 8.85 -22.32
N LEU A 124 15.34 9.47 -22.78
CA LEU A 124 14.67 9.05 -24.02
C LEU A 124 15.56 9.23 -25.26
N GLY A 125 16.39 10.29 -25.29
CA GLY A 125 17.37 10.50 -26.35
C GLY A 125 18.49 9.46 -26.38
N ALA A 126 18.91 8.97 -25.22
CA ALA A 126 19.94 7.93 -25.10
C ALA A 126 19.44 6.53 -25.47
N GLU A 127 18.14 6.26 -25.28
CA GLU A 127 17.54 4.93 -25.47
C GLU A 127 16.22 5.04 -26.28
N PRO A 128 16.27 5.53 -27.55
CA PRO A 128 15.06 5.87 -28.29
C PRO A 128 14.20 4.67 -28.70
N SER A 129 14.76 3.46 -28.71
CA SER A 129 14.02 2.21 -29.02
C SER A 129 13.37 1.56 -27.79
N ASN A 130 13.76 1.94 -26.57
CA ASN A 130 13.25 1.33 -25.35
C ASN A 130 11.79 1.75 -25.09
N LYS A 131 10.85 0.83 -25.36
CA LYS A 131 9.41 1.08 -25.20
C LYS A 131 9.02 1.27 -23.72
N LEU A 132 9.67 0.51 -22.82
CA LEU A 132 9.45 0.63 -21.39
C LEU A 132 9.80 2.02 -20.88
N LEU A 133 10.94 2.57 -21.31
CA LEU A 133 11.35 3.91 -20.90
C LEU A 133 10.34 4.99 -21.33
N ARG A 134 9.74 4.85 -22.53
CA ARG A 134 8.65 5.74 -22.97
C ARG A 134 7.40 5.62 -22.11
N GLN A 135 7.01 4.39 -21.74
CA GLN A 135 5.89 4.16 -20.83
C GLN A 135 6.15 4.79 -19.44
N LEU A 136 7.34 4.58 -18.89
CA LEU A 136 7.72 5.20 -17.61
C LEU A 136 7.72 6.73 -17.70
N ALA A 137 8.13 7.32 -18.84
CA ALA A 137 8.06 8.76 -19.03
C ALA A 137 6.62 9.28 -19.01
N ARG A 138 5.68 8.54 -19.62
CA ARG A 138 4.25 8.84 -19.54
C ARG A 138 3.75 8.74 -18.11
N CYS A 139 4.02 7.64 -17.41
CA CYS A 139 3.64 7.45 -16.01
C CYS A 139 4.19 8.56 -15.09
N ALA A 140 5.42 8.99 -15.33
CA ALA A 140 6.05 10.05 -14.55
C ALA A 140 5.43 11.44 -14.77
N ARG A 141 5.00 11.75 -16.00
CA ARG A 141 4.44 13.05 -16.39
C ARG A 141 2.95 13.16 -16.13
N GLU A 142 2.18 12.18 -16.60
CA GLU A 142 0.71 12.23 -16.60
C GLU A 142 0.14 11.76 -15.28
N TYR A 143 0.72 10.71 -14.67
CA TYR A 143 0.21 10.09 -13.45
C TYR A 143 1.05 10.39 -12.21
N ARG A 144 2.10 11.21 -12.34
CA ARG A 144 3.02 11.58 -11.25
C ARG A 144 3.57 10.40 -10.44
N CYS A 145 3.58 9.19 -11.05
CA CYS A 145 4.03 7.97 -10.40
C CYS A 145 5.46 8.12 -9.85
N ALA A 146 5.62 8.00 -8.54
CA ALA A 146 6.89 8.21 -7.86
C ALA A 146 7.96 7.21 -8.35
N ALA A 147 7.61 5.93 -8.49
CA ALA A 147 8.53 4.90 -8.96
C ALA A 147 8.98 5.14 -10.41
N ALA A 148 8.08 5.65 -11.28
CA ALA A 148 8.43 6.02 -12.65
C ALA A 148 9.30 7.29 -12.70
N ARG A 149 9.04 8.29 -11.85
CA ARG A 149 9.90 9.48 -11.72
C ARG A 149 11.29 9.12 -11.26
N ASN A 150 11.41 8.20 -10.32
CA ASN A 150 12.68 7.71 -9.80
C ASN A 150 13.58 7.13 -10.88
N ALA A 151 13.02 6.44 -11.89
CA ALA A 151 13.76 5.91 -13.04
C ALA A 151 14.56 6.99 -13.79
N PHE A 152 14.08 8.23 -13.81
CA PHE A 152 14.73 9.35 -14.50
C PHE A 152 15.62 10.17 -13.58
N LEU A 153 15.29 10.23 -12.29
CA LEU A 153 16.00 11.05 -11.31
C LEU A 153 17.16 10.30 -10.63
N GLY A 154 17.29 8.98 -10.82
CA GLY A 154 18.31 8.17 -10.18
C GLY A 154 18.21 8.21 -8.66
N GLN A 155 17.01 8.08 -8.11
CA GLN A 155 16.76 8.13 -6.66
C GLN A 155 15.71 7.09 -6.25
N GLY A 156 15.74 6.67 -4.98
CA GLY A 156 14.75 5.74 -4.43
C GLY A 156 14.62 4.44 -5.22
N GLU A 157 13.42 3.88 -5.25
CA GLU A 157 13.07 2.66 -5.95
C GLU A 157 12.49 2.96 -7.34
N CYS A 158 12.97 2.29 -8.37
CA CYS A 158 12.43 2.32 -9.72
C CYS A 158 11.60 1.05 -9.97
N ALA A 159 10.39 1.21 -10.47
CA ALA A 159 9.54 0.10 -10.88
C ALA A 159 9.88 -0.39 -12.29
N LEU A 160 9.91 -1.71 -12.46
CA LEU A 160 10.13 -2.41 -13.72
C LEU A 160 8.87 -3.23 -14.05
N PRO A 161 7.96 -2.73 -14.89
CA PRO A 161 6.72 -3.42 -15.25
C PRO A 161 7.00 -4.65 -16.13
N LEU A 162 7.48 -5.69 -15.47
CA LEU A 162 7.74 -7.00 -16.05
C LEU A 162 6.97 -8.04 -15.24
N GLY A 163 5.77 -8.39 -15.68
CA GLY A 163 4.86 -9.29 -15.01
C GLY A 163 3.78 -9.82 -15.94
N ALA A 164 3.03 -10.79 -15.46
CA ALA A 164 1.75 -11.20 -16.04
C ALA A 164 0.62 -10.36 -15.44
N PRO A 165 -0.61 -10.42 -15.96
CA PRO A 165 -1.76 -9.80 -15.32
C PRO A 165 -1.86 -10.18 -13.84
N ALA A 166 -2.42 -9.29 -13.03
CA ALA A 166 -2.64 -9.57 -11.60
C ALA A 166 -3.47 -10.86 -11.43
N ASN A 167 -3.04 -11.70 -10.52
CA ASN A 167 -3.68 -12.98 -10.21
C ASN A 167 -4.50 -12.94 -8.91
N ASP A 168 -4.75 -11.74 -8.39
CA ASP A 168 -5.64 -11.51 -7.26
C ASP A 168 -6.42 -10.19 -7.39
N GLY A 169 -7.51 -10.07 -6.62
CA GLY A 169 -8.34 -8.86 -6.55
C GLY A 169 -7.75 -7.74 -5.68
N ALA A 170 -6.59 -7.95 -5.03
CA ALA A 170 -5.99 -6.95 -4.16
C ALA A 170 -5.14 -5.92 -4.91
N ALA A 171 -4.75 -6.18 -6.15
CA ALA A 171 -3.97 -5.24 -6.95
C ALA A 171 -4.59 -3.83 -7.03
N PRO A 172 -5.90 -3.66 -7.27
CA PRO A 172 -6.56 -2.35 -7.24
C PRO A 172 -6.55 -1.69 -5.86
N LEU A 173 -6.54 -2.48 -4.78
CA LEU A 173 -6.59 -1.99 -3.41
C LEU A 173 -5.28 -1.36 -2.94
N VAL A 174 -4.21 -1.56 -3.69
CA VAL A 174 -2.85 -1.10 -3.36
C VAL A 174 -2.43 0.11 -4.16
N ALA A 175 -3.11 0.38 -5.26
CA ALA A 175 -2.80 1.56 -6.05
C ALA A 175 -2.98 2.78 -5.14
N LEU A 176 -1.87 3.26 -4.58
CA LEU A 176 -1.81 4.53 -3.84
C LEU A 176 -2.28 5.63 -4.78
N ARG A 177 -3.57 5.88 -4.74
CA ARG A 177 -4.21 6.93 -5.49
C ARG A 177 -4.39 8.09 -4.52
N ARG A 178 -3.46 9.01 -4.56
CA ARG A 178 -3.82 10.37 -4.15
C ARG A 178 -4.86 10.87 -5.14
N HIS A 179 -5.75 11.72 -4.71
CA HIS A 179 -6.82 12.29 -5.54
C HIS A 179 -6.29 12.89 -6.86
N ASP A 180 -5.06 13.40 -6.89
CA ASP A 180 -4.38 13.99 -8.05
C ASP A 180 -3.40 13.02 -8.79
N GLU A 181 -3.14 11.81 -8.26
CA GLU A 181 -2.18 10.84 -8.80
C GLU A 181 -2.89 9.56 -9.29
N ARG A 182 -3.89 9.70 -10.18
CA ARG A 182 -4.64 8.57 -10.72
C ARG A 182 -3.86 7.84 -11.81
N ALA A 183 -2.99 6.93 -11.42
CA ALA A 183 -2.42 5.99 -12.38
C ALA A 183 -3.51 4.97 -12.78
N PRO A 184 -3.87 4.85 -14.06
CA PRO A 184 -4.74 3.76 -14.48
C PRO A 184 -4.04 2.43 -14.27
N LEU A 185 -4.79 1.41 -13.85
CA LEU A 185 -4.31 0.03 -13.80
C LEU A 185 -4.36 -0.58 -15.21
N GLU A 186 -3.76 0.10 -16.17
CA GLU A 186 -3.71 -0.36 -17.55
C GLU A 186 -2.44 -1.17 -17.77
N PRO A 187 -2.57 -2.41 -18.26
CA PRO A 187 -1.41 -3.17 -18.70
C PRO A 187 -0.72 -2.43 -19.83
N SER A 188 0.59 -2.58 -19.94
CA SER A 188 1.34 -2.03 -21.07
C SER A 188 0.80 -2.58 -22.40
N ALA A 189 0.52 -1.71 -23.37
CA ALA A 189 0.04 -2.09 -24.71
C ALA A 189 1.07 -2.89 -25.54
N PHE A 190 2.20 -3.25 -24.94
CA PHE A 190 3.30 -4.00 -25.54
C PHE A 190 3.92 -4.92 -24.49
N LYS A 191 4.52 -6.02 -24.95
CA LYS A 191 5.29 -6.89 -24.06
C LYS A 191 6.61 -6.20 -23.69
N VAL A 192 6.84 -6.00 -22.39
CA VAL A 192 8.13 -5.55 -21.85
C VAL A 192 9.12 -6.69 -22.00
N THR A 193 10.33 -6.41 -22.52
CA THR A 193 11.37 -7.42 -22.63
C THR A 193 12.30 -7.40 -21.40
N PRO A 194 12.89 -8.55 -21.01
CA PRO A 194 13.91 -8.57 -19.97
C PRO A 194 15.09 -7.63 -20.22
N ALA A 195 15.48 -7.47 -21.48
CA ALA A 195 16.56 -6.56 -21.89
C ALA A 195 16.19 -5.09 -21.65
N ASP A 196 14.98 -4.66 -22.05
CA ASP A 196 14.52 -3.29 -21.82
C ASP A 196 14.44 -2.97 -20.33
N ALA A 197 13.91 -3.91 -19.52
CA ALA A 197 13.84 -3.77 -18.08
C ALA A 197 15.23 -3.68 -17.44
N ALA A 198 16.16 -4.54 -17.84
CA ALA A 198 17.54 -4.51 -17.35
C ALA A 198 18.24 -3.20 -17.70
N THR A 199 18.07 -2.69 -18.93
CA THR A 199 18.67 -1.41 -19.35
C THR A 199 18.19 -0.25 -18.49
N VAL A 200 16.89 -0.17 -18.21
CA VAL A 200 16.33 0.86 -17.30
C VAL A 200 16.90 0.71 -15.90
N ALA A 201 16.93 -0.51 -15.35
CA ALA A 201 17.42 -0.81 -14.01
C ALA A 201 18.89 -0.44 -13.83
N ILE A 202 19.76 -0.89 -14.77
CA ILE A 202 21.20 -0.65 -14.70
C ILE A 202 21.50 0.87 -14.70
N ALA A 203 20.83 1.61 -15.57
CA ALA A 203 21.01 3.04 -15.64
C ALA A 203 20.49 3.77 -14.39
N HIS A 204 19.35 3.33 -13.82
CA HIS A 204 18.81 3.87 -12.58
C HIS A 204 19.78 3.65 -11.40
N LEU A 205 20.26 2.43 -11.22
CA LEU A 205 21.21 2.09 -10.17
C LEU A 205 22.56 2.80 -10.36
N ALA A 206 23.01 2.97 -11.61
CA ALA A 206 24.22 3.73 -11.91
C ALA A 206 24.10 5.21 -11.59
N ALA A 207 22.91 5.77 -11.68
CA ALA A 207 22.62 7.17 -11.35
C ALA A 207 22.40 7.45 -9.85
N GLY A 208 22.51 6.44 -8.98
CA GLY A 208 22.36 6.56 -7.54
C GLY A 208 21.03 6.07 -6.99
N GLY A 209 20.19 5.44 -7.80
CA GLY A 209 18.98 4.77 -7.32
C GLY A 209 19.28 3.70 -6.29
N SER A 210 18.42 3.57 -5.26
CA SER A 210 18.66 2.63 -4.17
C SER A 210 18.25 1.20 -4.52
N SER A 211 17.22 1.03 -5.33
CA SER A 211 16.66 -0.27 -5.67
C SER A 211 15.84 -0.25 -6.96
N VAL A 212 15.62 -1.44 -7.50
CA VAL A 212 14.66 -1.67 -8.58
C VAL A 212 13.68 -2.75 -8.15
N SER A 213 12.43 -2.69 -8.60
CA SER A 213 11.41 -3.66 -8.22
C SER A 213 10.62 -4.19 -9.40
N PHE A 214 10.28 -5.47 -9.33
CA PHE A 214 9.27 -6.11 -10.17
C PHE A 214 7.97 -6.23 -9.37
N GLY A 215 6.79 -6.11 -10.01
CA GLY A 215 5.51 -6.39 -9.41
C GLY A 215 4.89 -5.24 -8.62
N HIS A 216 4.96 -4.01 -9.09
CA HIS A 216 4.07 -2.96 -8.60
C HIS A 216 2.60 -3.27 -9.00
N ALA A 217 1.64 -2.73 -8.25
CA ALA A 217 0.22 -3.02 -8.44
C ALA A 217 -0.28 -2.86 -9.90
N CYS A 218 0.20 -1.85 -10.62
CA CYS A 218 -0.11 -1.62 -12.04
C CYS A 218 0.59 -2.57 -13.00
N GLU A 219 1.53 -3.40 -12.52
CA GLU A 219 2.39 -4.26 -13.33
C GLU A 219 1.99 -5.74 -13.28
N GLY A 220 1.03 -6.05 -12.38
CA GLY A 220 0.55 -7.41 -12.18
C GLY A 220 1.49 -8.30 -11.37
N GLU A 221 1.47 -9.61 -11.64
CA GLU A 221 2.17 -10.63 -10.85
C GLU A 221 3.47 -11.10 -11.55
N PRO A 222 4.64 -10.84 -10.97
CA PRO A 222 5.92 -11.23 -11.56
C PRO A 222 6.20 -12.73 -11.47
N LEU A 223 5.64 -13.47 -10.50
CA LEU A 223 5.85 -14.92 -10.41
C LEU A 223 5.22 -15.67 -11.58
N ASP A 224 4.15 -15.13 -12.18
CA ASP A 224 3.51 -15.71 -13.36
C ASP A 224 4.32 -15.42 -14.66
N ALA A 225 5.24 -14.43 -14.62
CA ALA A 225 6.21 -14.13 -15.66
C ALA A 225 7.65 -14.49 -15.26
N ILE A 226 7.84 -15.48 -14.41
CA ILE A 226 9.11 -15.77 -13.72
C ILE A 226 10.30 -15.97 -14.64
N ARG A 227 10.11 -16.48 -15.84
CA ARG A 227 11.21 -16.66 -16.83
C ARG A 227 11.79 -15.32 -17.25
N ASP A 228 10.93 -14.34 -17.54
CA ASP A 228 11.32 -12.99 -17.96
C ASP A 228 11.95 -12.23 -16.78
N VAL A 229 11.42 -12.40 -15.56
CA VAL A 229 11.96 -11.82 -14.33
C VAL A 229 13.36 -12.36 -14.00
N VAL A 230 13.56 -13.66 -14.11
CA VAL A 230 14.88 -14.32 -13.90
C VAL A 230 15.92 -13.81 -14.91
N ASP A 231 15.57 -13.73 -16.20
CA ASP A 231 16.48 -13.20 -17.22
C ASP A 231 16.83 -11.73 -16.96
N ALA A 232 15.85 -10.89 -16.63
CA ALA A 232 16.09 -9.49 -16.29
C ALA A 232 16.98 -9.34 -15.04
N ALA A 233 16.72 -10.08 -13.98
CA ALA A 233 17.50 -10.06 -12.75
C ALA A 233 18.95 -10.50 -12.99
N ALA A 234 19.17 -11.55 -13.75
CA ALA A 234 20.51 -12.04 -14.12
C ALA A 234 21.30 -10.99 -14.91
N ARG A 235 20.67 -10.30 -15.87
CA ARG A 235 21.29 -9.18 -16.61
C ARG A 235 21.65 -8.00 -15.72
N ILE A 236 20.78 -7.64 -14.79
CA ILE A 236 21.05 -6.56 -13.84
C ILE A 236 22.23 -6.94 -12.95
N ARG A 237 22.26 -8.17 -12.41
CA ARG A 237 23.37 -8.66 -11.58
C ARG A 237 24.70 -8.67 -12.30
N ALA A 238 24.74 -9.11 -13.53
CA ALA A 238 25.94 -9.11 -14.34
C ALA A 238 26.55 -7.70 -14.51
N ALA A 239 25.71 -6.68 -14.63
CA ALA A 239 26.12 -5.29 -14.86
C ALA A 239 26.24 -4.48 -13.55
N ARG A 240 25.44 -4.78 -12.53
CA ARG A 240 25.33 -4.03 -11.27
C ARG A 240 25.13 -4.97 -10.08
N PRO A 241 26.16 -5.68 -9.63
CA PRO A 241 26.04 -6.67 -8.55
C PRO A 241 25.63 -6.04 -7.21
N ALA A 242 25.97 -4.77 -6.94
CA ALA A 242 25.65 -4.08 -5.68
C ALA A 242 24.24 -3.48 -5.62
N GLY A 243 23.45 -3.47 -6.69
CA GLY A 243 22.08 -2.95 -6.69
C GLY A 243 21.12 -3.85 -5.92
N VAL A 244 20.14 -3.27 -5.21
CA VAL A 244 19.07 -4.02 -4.55
C VAL A 244 17.96 -4.33 -5.56
N ILE A 245 17.61 -5.61 -5.73
CA ILE A 245 16.50 -6.05 -6.56
C ILE A 245 15.39 -6.56 -5.66
N VAL A 246 14.19 -5.98 -5.82
CA VAL A 246 13.00 -6.26 -5.04
C VAL A 246 12.00 -7.03 -5.90
N LEU A 247 11.39 -8.05 -5.34
CA LEU A 247 10.24 -8.75 -5.90
C LEU A 247 9.00 -8.45 -5.07
N ARG A 248 8.01 -7.78 -5.65
CA ARG A 248 6.70 -7.53 -5.03
C ARG A 248 5.70 -8.50 -5.63
N THR A 249 5.07 -9.33 -4.80
CA THR A 249 4.27 -10.47 -5.29
C THR A 249 3.09 -10.76 -4.38
N SER A 250 2.07 -11.40 -4.94
CA SER A 250 1.00 -12.06 -4.19
C SER A 250 1.50 -13.28 -3.39
N GLY A 251 2.68 -13.82 -3.72
CA GLY A 251 3.21 -15.04 -3.10
C GLY A 251 2.57 -16.31 -3.66
N SER A 252 2.05 -16.29 -4.88
CA SER A 252 1.29 -17.39 -5.50
C SER A 252 2.08 -18.69 -5.69
N SER A 253 3.43 -18.64 -5.74
CA SER A 253 4.25 -19.82 -6.03
C SER A 253 5.61 -19.79 -5.33
N ALA A 254 5.79 -20.64 -4.33
CA ALA A 254 7.08 -20.82 -3.66
C ALA A 254 8.18 -21.29 -4.64
N ALA A 255 7.88 -22.18 -5.58
CA ALA A 255 8.85 -22.66 -6.56
C ALA A 255 9.31 -21.55 -7.52
N ALA A 256 8.41 -20.68 -7.97
CA ALA A 256 8.77 -19.53 -8.80
C ALA A 256 9.62 -18.50 -8.00
N LEU A 257 9.25 -18.26 -6.73
CA LEU A 257 9.99 -17.40 -5.83
C LEU A 257 11.42 -17.93 -5.59
N GLY A 258 11.58 -19.25 -5.40
CA GLY A 258 12.90 -19.89 -5.28
C GLY A 258 13.79 -19.58 -6.49
N ARG A 259 13.26 -19.70 -7.71
CA ARG A 259 14.00 -19.33 -8.94
C ARG A 259 14.37 -17.86 -9.00
N ALA A 260 13.45 -16.96 -8.58
CA ALA A 260 13.75 -15.54 -8.51
C ALA A 260 14.89 -15.25 -7.51
N ALA A 261 14.87 -15.91 -6.35
CA ALA A 261 15.93 -15.78 -5.36
C ALA A 261 17.30 -16.25 -5.89
N GLU A 262 17.34 -17.35 -6.62
CA GLU A 262 18.56 -17.86 -7.28
C GLU A 262 19.09 -16.90 -8.34
N ALA A 263 18.22 -16.20 -9.05
CA ALA A 263 18.59 -15.21 -10.06
C ALA A 263 19.12 -13.88 -9.47
N GLY A 264 19.08 -13.72 -8.14
CA GLY A 264 19.67 -12.57 -7.46
C GLY A 264 18.67 -11.55 -6.94
N ILE A 265 17.40 -11.91 -6.71
CA ILE A 265 16.48 -11.10 -5.91
C ILE A 265 17.00 -11.02 -4.48
N ASP A 266 17.09 -9.82 -3.91
CA ASP A 266 17.56 -9.58 -2.54
C ASP A 266 16.42 -9.53 -1.53
N ARG A 267 15.31 -8.90 -1.92
CA ARG A 267 14.17 -8.65 -1.06
C ARG A 267 12.89 -9.15 -1.71
N VAL A 268 12.06 -9.81 -0.92
CA VAL A 268 10.73 -10.23 -1.29
C VAL A 268 9.72 -9.42 -0.48
N VAL A 269 8.77 -8.80 -1.15
CA VAL A 269 7.64 -8.10 -0.54
C VAL A 269 6.39 -8.91 -0.87
N VAL A 270 5.77 -9.49 0.16
CA VAL A 270 4.52 -10.24 0.01
C VAL A 270 3.38 -9.40 0.57
N ARG A 271 2.37 -9.17 -0.25
CA ARG A 271 1.22 -8.34 0.10
C ARG A 271 0.09 -9.19 0.63
N ILE A 272 -0.48 -8.79 1.77
CA ILE A 272 -1.63 -9.44 2.39
C ILE A 272 -2.61 -8.39 2.93
N ALA A 273 -3.91 -8.69 2.94
CA ALA A 273 -4.92 -7.90 3.66
C ALA A 273 -5.34 -8.60 4.96
N SER A 274 -5.00 -9.88 5.10
CA SER A 274 -5.35 -10.72 6.26
C SER A 274 -4.34 -11.84 6.40
N ALA A 275 -4.11 -12.28 7.64
CA ALA A 275 -3.31 -13.47 7.96
C ALA A 275 -4.17 -14.72 8.21
N THR A 276 -5.50 -14.63 8.08
CA THR A 276 -6.42 -15.76 8.15
C THR A 276 -6.85 -16.19 6.75
N GLY A 277 -6.88 -17.49 6.47
CA GLY A 277 -7.22 -18.05 5.15
C GLY A 277 -8.59 -17.57 4.63
N PRO A 278 -9.67 -17.70 5.38
CA PRO A 278 -11.00 -17.30 4.92
C PRO A 278 -11.12 -15.81 4.57
N THR A 279 -10.53 -14.93 5.39
CA THR A 279 -10.55 -13.48 5.13
C THR A 279 -9.62 -13.12 3.98
N TYR A 280 -8.41 -13.72 3.93
CA TYR A 280 -7.49 -13.54 2.82
C TYR A 280 -8.16 -13.88 1.48
N GLU A 281 -8.75 -15.07 1.36
CA GLU A 281 -9.38 -15.53 0.12
C GLU A 281 -10.58 -14.68 -0.28
N ARG A 282 -11.32 -14.14 0.70
CA ARG A 282 -12.44 -13.23 0.44
C ARG A 282 -11.99 -11.87 -0.09
N VAL A 283 -10.94 -11.29 0.49
CA VAL A 283 -10.45 -9.95 0.13
C VAL A 283 -9.58 -9.99 -1.12
N HIS A 284 -8.66 -10.97 -1.19
CA HIS A 284 -7.74 -11.10 -2.32
C HIS A 284 -8.36 -11.76 -3.55
N GLN A 285 -9.37 -12.63 -3.38
CA GLN A 285 -9.97 -13.39 -4.49
C GLN A 285 -8.90 -14.03 -5.39
N PRO A 286 -7.98 -14.86 -4.83
CA PRO A 286 -6.83 -15.37 -5.54
C PRO A 286 -7.23 -16.29 -6.70
N ILE A 287 -6.51 -16.19 -7.83
CA ILE A 287 -6.75 -16.98 -9.02
C ILE A 287 -5.64 -18.01 -9.17
N GLY A 288 -5.99 -19.29 -8.97
CA GLY A 288 -5.05 -20.40 -9.14
C GLY A 288 -4.11 -20.68 -7.96
N PHE A 289 -4.26 -19.98 -6.83
CA PHE A 289 -3.52 -20.22 -5.60
C PHE A 289 -4.38 -19.94 -4.36
N ARG A 290 -3.86 -20.22 -3.16
CA ARG A 290 -4.55 -20.06 -1.87
C ARG A 290 -3.63 -19.44 -0.83
N TRP A 291 -4.18 -19.08 0.31
CA TRP A 291 -3.42 -18.59 1.47
C TRP A 291 -2.26 -19.50 1.88
N THR A 292 -2.44 -20.82 1.78
CA THR A 292 -1.38 -21.80 2.07
C THR A 292 -0.16 -21.66 1.17
N ASP A 293 -0.36 -21.26 -0.09
CA ASP A 293 0.72 -21.06 -1.07
C ASP A 293 1.50 -19.79 -0.73
N VAL A 294 0.81 -18.74 -0.28
CA VAL A 294 1.44 -17.50 0.21
C VAL A 294 2.35 -17.77 1.42
N ARG A 295 1.87 -18.56 2.39
CA ARG A 295 2.69 -18.96 3.52
C ARG A 295 3.89 -19.82 3.09
N ALA A 296 3.72 -20.69 2.11
CA ALA A 296 4.82 -21.46 1.55
C ALA A 296 5.86 -20.56 0.85
N ALA A 297 5.42 -19.55 0.14
CA ALA A 297 6.32 -18.56 -0.49
C ALA A 297 7.11 -17.77 0.55
N LEU A 298 6.50 -17.32 1.65
CA LEU A 298 7.20 -16.66 2.75
C LEU A 298 8.26 -17.56 3.39
N ARG A 299 7.94 -18.84 3.62
CA ARG A 299 8.91 -19.83 4.12
C ARG A 299 10.05 -20.07 3.15
N GLU A 300 9.78 -20.13 1.84
CA GLU A 300 10.80 -20.25 0.80
C GLU A 300 11.74 -19.03 0.79
N ALA A 301 11.19 -17.81 0.90
CA ALA A 301 12.00 -16.59 1.00
C ALA A 301 12.92 -16.63 2.23
N ALA A 302 12.41 -17.10 3.37
CA ALA A 302 13.17 -17.27 4.61
C ALA A 302 14.28 -18.34 4.44
N ALA A 303 13.96 -19.50 3.86
CA ALA A 303 14.91 -20.58 3.59
C ALA A 303 16.05 -20.12 2.66
N ARG A 304 15.75 -19.24 1.70
CA ARG A 304 16.72 -18.63 0.80
C ARG A 304 17.44 -17.42 1.41
N ARG A 305 17.19 -17.08 2.68
CA ARG A 305 17.78 -15.94 3.40
C ARG A 305 17.60 -14.62 2.65
N ARG A 306 16.44 -14.42 1.99
CA ARG A 306 16.09 -13.14 1.39
C ARG A 306 15.56 -12.20 2.46
N ALA A 307 15.78 -10.89 2.29
CA ALA A 307 15.09 -9.92 3.12
C ALA A 307 13.57 -10.01 2.83
N ILE A 308 12.75 -10.07 3.87
CA ILE A 308 11.31 -10.24 3.76
C ILE A 308 10.62 -8.95 4.24
N THR A 309 9.69 -8.47 3.45
CA THR A 309 8.69 -7.49 3.88
C THR A 309 7.31 -8.11 3.72
N VAL A 310 6.56 -8.19 4.79
CA VAL A 310 5.12 -8.45 4.75
C VAL A 310 4.45 -7.09 4.62
N GLU A 311 3.77 -6.83 3.51
CA GLU A 311 3.03 -5.59 3.28
C GLU A 311 1.56 -5.85 3.63
N LEU A 312 1.16 -5.39 4.82
CA LEU A 312 -0.23 -5.51 5.29
C LEU A 312 -1.06 -4.35 4.75
N LEU A 313 -2.07 -4.66 3.95
CA LEU A 313 -3.10 -3.68 3.54
C LEU A 313 -4.02 -3.45 4.73
N SER A 314 -3.69 -2.46 5.54
CA SER A 314 -4.37 -2.21 6.80
C SER A 314 -5.69 -1.46 6.61
N LEU A 315 -6.70 -1.91 7.32
CA LEU A 315 -8.02 -1.28 7.37
C LEU A 315 -8.57 -1.39 8.79
N PRO A 316 -8.88 -0.26 9.47
CA PRO A 316 -9.62 -0.29 10.72
C PRO A 316 -10.95 -1.06 10.56
N GLY A 317 -11.28 -1.94 11.50
CA GLY A 317 -12.42 -2.85 11.41
C GLY A 317 -12.15 -4.17 10.70
N LEU A 318 -10.97 -4.33 10.09
CA LEU A 318 -10.48 -5.59 9.52
C LEU A 318 -9.19 -6.02 10.22
N SER A 319 -8.12 -5.24 10.09
CA SER A 319 -6.78 -5.62 10.56
C SER A 319 -6.67 -5.70 12.09
N ASP A 320 -7.48 -4.95 12.80
CA ASP A 320 -7.55 -4.86 14.25
C ASP A 320 -8.63 -5.75 14.88
N ARG A 321 -9.19 -6.70 14.13
CA ARG A 321 -10.00 -7.78 14.71
C ARG A 321 -9.11 -8.69 15.56
N GLU A 322 -9.61 -9.13 16.72
CA GLU A 322 -8.83 -9.98 17.64
C GLU A 322 -8.22 -11.21 16.92
N GLY A 323 -9.02 -11.91 16.11
CA GLY A 323 -8.56 -13.08 15.36
C GLY A 323 -7.51 -12.75 14.28
N GLU A 324 -7.66 -11.60 13.59
CA GLU A 324 -6.70 -11.13 12.58
C GLU A 324 -5.38 -10.71 13.23
N ALA A 325 -5.45 -9.96 14.33
CA ALA A 325 -4.28 -9.54 15.10
C ALA A 325 -3.48 -10.76 15.61
N GLY A 326 -4.16 -11.75 16.20
CA GLY A 326 -3.53 -12.99 16.66
C GLY A 326 -2.91 -13.80 15.52
N ALA A 327 -3.60 -13.94 14.38
CA ALA A 327 -3.09 -14.64 13.22
C ALA A 327 -1.88 -13.95 12.58
N LEU A 328 -1.89 -12.61 12.54
CA LEU A 328 -0.77 -11.81 12.03
C LEU A 328 0.47 -11.99 12.92
N ILE A 329 0.32 -11.87 14.24
CA ILE A 329 1.42 -12.09 15.20
C ILE A 329 1.99 -13.51 15.06
N ALA A 330 1.12 -14.52 14.94
CA ALA A 330 1.55 -15.90 14.71
C ALA A 330 2.31 -16.07 13.40
N LEU A 331 1.84 -15.48 12.31
CA LEU A 331 2.54 -15.49 11.02
C LEU A 331 3.93 -14.85 11.13
N LEU A 332 4.03 -13.67 11.77
CA LEU A 332 5.29 -12.97 11.96
C LEU A 332 6.27 -13.78 12.83
N GLY A 333 5.76 -14.53 13.82
CA GLY A 333 6.56 -15.46 14.65
C GLY A 333 7.20 -16.62 13.87
N GLU A 334 6.67 -16.97 12.68
CA GLU A 334 7.28 -17.96 11.78
C GLU A 334 8.42 -17.38 10.92
N LEU A 335 8.58 -16.07 10.89
CA LEU A 335 9.53 -15.38 9.99
C LEU A 335 10.83 -15.01 10.73
N PRO A 336 11.95 -14.90 10.01
CA PRO A 336 13.24 -14.60 10.63
C PRO A 336 13.31 -13.18 11.22
N PRO A 337 14.15 -12.98 12.26
CA PRO A 337 14.46 -11.65 12.77
C PRO A 337 14.92 -10.69 11.66
N GLY A 338 14.49 -9.43 11.75
CA GLY A 338 14.75 -8.41 10.73
C GLY A 338 13.74 -8.41 9.58
N THR A 339 12.72 -9.28 9.60
CA THR A 339 11.55 -9.15 8.74
C THR A 339 10.91 -7.77 8.96
N GLU A 340 10.48 -7.12 7.88
CA GLU A 340 9.72 -5.88 7.94
C GLU A 340 8.22 -6.17 7.83
N LEU A 341 7.43 -5.65 8.74
CA LEU A 341 5.99 -5.50 8.57
C LEU A 341 5.72 -4.06 8.15
N ARG A 342 5.31 -3.88 6.89
CA ARG A 342 4.89 -2.58 6.38
C ARG A 342 3.37 -2.50 6.39
N LEU A 343 2.85 -1.51 7.09
CA LEU A 343 1.43 -1.19 7.02
C LEU A 343 1.21 -0.21 5.88
N ALA A 344 0.45 -0.63 4.88
CA ALA A 344 0.00 0.21 3.79
C ALA A 344 -1.52 0.36 3.93
N ASP A 345 -2.03 1.58 3.87
CA ASP A 345 -3.47 1.79 3.97
C ASP A 345 -4.18 1.18 2.76
N LEU A 346 -5.16 0.31 3.02
CA LEU A 346 -5.98 -0.31 1.98
C LEU A 346 -6.84 0.76 1.30
N ALA A 347 -6.66 0.93 0.00
CA ALA A 347 -7.38 1.88 -0.83
C ALA A 347 -8.62 1.23 -1.46
N ALA A 348 -9.75 1.29 -0.74
CA ALA A 348 -11.06 0.81 -1.19
C ALA A 348 -12.15 1.69 -0.58
N ASP A 349 -13.40 1.50 -1.01
CA ASP A 349 -14.54 1.93 -0.18
C ASP A 349 -14.54 1.06 1.09
N PRO A 350 -14.17 1.61 2.26
CA PRO A 350 -14.00 0.82 3.47
C PRO A 350 -15.33 0.27 3.98
N TYR A 351 -16.42 0.99 3.79
CA TYR A 351 -17.73 0.60 4.28
C TYR A 351 -18.31 -0.55 3.46
N ALA A 352 -18.18 -0.45 2.13
CA ALA A 352 -18.60 -1.52 1.23
C ALA A 352 -17.79 -2.81 1.50
N LEU A 353 -16.47 -2.70 1.68
CA LEU A 353 -15.63 -3.85 1.97
C LEU A 353 -15.98 -4.49 3.32
N LEU A 354 -16.08 -3.70 4.39
CA LEU A 354 -16.40 -4.21 5.72
C LEU A 354 -17.78 -4.87 5.77
N ALA A 355 -18.74 -4.38 5.02
CA ALA A 355 -20.09 -4.98 4.91
C ALA A 355 -20.07 -6.39 4.30
N THR A 356 -19.04 -6.76 3.53
CA THR A 356 -18.89 -8.13 2.99
C THR A 356 -18.34 -9.13 4.00
N LEU A 357 -17.79 -8.65 5.10
CA LEU A 357 -17.10 -9.47 6.10
C LEU A 357 -18.04 -9.81 7.26
N PRO A 358 -17.90 -10.99 7.90
CA PRO A 358 -18.64 -11.31 9.10
C PRO A 358 -18.37 -10.27 10.20
N ALA A 359 -19.35 -10.00 11.05
CA ALA A 359 -19.14 -9.17 12.23
C ALA A 359 -18.10 -9.83 13.17
N ALA A 360 -17.19 -9.03 13.70
CA ALA A 360 -16.17 -9.48 14.63
C ALA A 360 -15.78 -8.35 15.59
N ALA A 361 -15.36 -8.71 16.81
CA ALA A 361 -14.84 -7.75 17.76
C ALA A 361 -13.50 -7.18 17.31
N THR A 362 -13.33 -5.89 17.47
CA THR A 362 -12.09 -5.15 17.21
C THR A 362 -11.39 -4.80 18.52
N ILE A 363 -10.07 -4.72 18.48
CA ILE A 363 -9.25 -4.22 19.60
C ILE A 363 -8.79 -2.78 19.37
N GLY A 364 -9.10 -2.22 18.20
CA GLY A 364 -8.64 -0.92 17.74
C GLY A 364 -7.21 -0.95 17.17
N MET A 365 -6.95 -0.11 16.17
CA MET A 365 -5.64 -0.06 15.49
C MET A 365 -4.50 0.35 16.44
N SER A 366 -4.74 1.25 17.39
CA SER A 366 -3.73 1.64 18.37
C SER A 366 -3.27 0.44 19.20
N ARG A 367 -4.21 -0.38 19.67
CA ARG A 367 -3.92 -1.59 20.44
C ARG A 367 -3.24 -2.67 19.57
N LEU A 368 -3.62 -2.79 18.31
CA LEU A 368 -2.92 -3.66 17.37
C LEU A 368 -1.44 -3.24 17.23
N LEU A 369 -1.16 -1.95 17.09
CA LEU A 369 0.22 -1.44 16.96
C LEU A 369 1.05 -1.67 18.23
N GLU A 370 0.45 -1.56 19.40
CA GLU A 370 1.09 -1.90 20.69
C GLU A 370 1.43 -3.39 20.72
N ARG A 371 0.46 -4.27 20.48
CA ARG A 371 0.69 -5.72 20.45
C ARG A 371 1.76 -6.13 19.44
N LEU A 372 1.80 -5.53 18.25
CA LEU A 372 2.85 -5.80 17.27
C LEU A 372 4.24 -5.42 17.78
N ARG A 373 4.37 -4.34 18.55
CA ARG A 373 5.65 -3.94 19.17
C ARG A 373 6.07 -4.91 20.29
N ASP A 374 5.12 -5.38 21.06
CA ASP A 374 5.38 -6.25 22.23
C ASP A 374 5.55 -7.71 21.81
N ASP A 375 4.60 -8.26 21.05
CA ASP A 375 4.51 -9.69 20.74
C ASP A 375 5.32 -10.09 19.48
N ALA A 376 5.68 -9.12 18.64
CA ALA A 376 6.48 -9.33 17.42
C ALA A 376 7.73 -8.41 17.38
N ALA A 377 8.37 -8.18 18.51
CA ALA A 377 9.51 -7.25 18.67
C ALA A 377 10.72 -7.57 17.76
N HIS A 378 10.82 -8.77 17.21
CA HIS A 378 11.85 -9.19 16.25
C HIS A 378 11.60 -8.67 14.83
N VAL A 379 10.42 -8.08 14.57
CA VAL A 379 9.98 -7.54 13.29
C VAL A 379 10.06 -6.00 13.32
N ARG A 380 10.51 -5.40 12.23
CA ARG A 380 10.55 -3.94 12.09
C ARG A 380 9.22 -3.43 11.52
N LEU A 381 8.55 -2.54 12.27
CA LEU A 381 7.33 -1.87 11.78
C LEU A 381 7.70 -0.68 10.89
N ALA A 382 6.94 -0.51 9.79
CA ALA A 382 7.04 0.61 8.84
C ALA A 382 5.66 0.97 8.26
N ALA A 383 5.52 2.14 7.64
CA ALA A 383 4.36 2.56 6.85
C ALA A 383 4.82 3.25 5.54
#